data_777e7da43ad5acacec858e7a93a7bf2a
#
_entry.id   777e7da43ad5acacec858e7a93a7bf2a
#
_cell.length_a   1.000
_cell.length_b   1.000
_cell.length_c   1.000
_cell.angle_alpha   90.00
_cell.angle_beta   90.00
_cell.angle_gamma   90.00
#
_symmetry.space_group_name_H-M   'P 1'
#
loop_
_entity.id
_entity.type
_entity.pdbx_description
1 polymer ?
#
loop_
_entity_poly.entity_id
_entity_poly.type
_entity_poly.pdbx_seq_one_letter_code
_entity_poly.pdbx_strand_id
1 'polypeptide(L)'
;MVGDGNQRSELEAYAKKLTSSDKIDFLGFRDDRLELLQSFDLFVMTSTLEGIPRCLMEACAMGIPVAAYDIPGIDQLITHEETGLLATLGDKNTLKSYWEKLLFDEQYATHLTENAQQYVQTHYSANRMANEYFDLFKQLTSN
;
A
#
# COMPACT_ATOMS: atom_id res chain seq x y z
N MET A 1 1.39 -1.83 -13.56
CA MET A 1 2.06 -0.85 -12.69
C MET A 1 1.42 0.52 -12.87
N VAL A 2 1.11 1.23 -11.79
CA VAL A 2 0.48 2.56 -11.81
C VAL A 2 1.48 3.59 -11.29
N GLY A 3 1.55 4.74 -11.91
CA GLY A 3 2.47 5.83 -11.61
C GLY A 3 3.39 6.15 -12.77
N ASP A 4 4.06 7.28 -12.66
CA ASP A 4 5.02 7.75 -13.67
C ASP A 4 6.27 8.30 -12.97
N GLY A 5 7.43 8.01 -13.54
CA GLY A 5 8.71 8.41 -12.94
C GLY A 5 9.87 8.24 -13.92
N ASN A 6 11.01 8.79 -13.54
CA ASN A 6 12.19 8.84 -14.40
C ASN A 6 12.71 7.45 -14.84
N GLN A 7 12.41 6.40 -14.07
CA GLN A 7 12.85 5.03 -14.37
C GLN A 7 11.86 4.25 -15.26
N ARG A 8 10.74 4.84 -15.66
CA ARG A 8 9.70 4.16 -16.44
C ARG A 8 10.25 3.48 -17.68
N SER A 9 10.99 4.21 -18.52
CA SER A 9 11.54 3.67 -19.78
C SER A 9 12.50 2.49 -19.55
N GLU A 10 13.29 2.53 -18.47
CA GLU A 10 14.20 1.46 -18.09
C GLU A 10 13.42 0.21 -17.64
N LEU A 11 12.40 0.40 -16.82
CA LEU A 11 11.52 -0.68 -16.34
C LEU A 11 10.71 -1.33 -17.46
N GLU A 12 10.18 -0.55 -18.40
CA GLU A 12 9.51 -1.06 -19.60
C GLU A 12 10.48 -1.87 -20.48
N ALA A 13 11.72 -1.36 -20.67
CA ALA A 13 12.74 -2.09 -21.41
C ALA A 13 13.18 -3.39 -20.72
N TYR A 14 13.22 -3.39 -19.39
CA TYR A 14 13.48 -4.60 -18.60
C TYR A 14 12.33 -5.59 -18.71
N ALA A 15 11.09 -5.14 -18.54
CA ALA A 15 9.90 -5.99 -18.63
C ALA A 15 9.79 -6.71 -19.97
N LYS A 16 10.13 -6.05 -21.09
CA LYS A 16 10.14 -6.65 -22.43
C LYS A 16 11.09 -7.85 -22.57
N LYS A 17 12.07 -8.00 -21.67
CA LYS A 17 13.01 -9.13 -21.68
C LYS A 17 12.50 -10.33 -20.89
N LEU A 18 11.41 -10.17 -20.15
CA LEU A 18 10.82 -11.23 -19.34
C LEU A 18 9.90 -12.12 -20.19
N THR A 19 9.83 -13.39 -19.85
CA THR A 19 8.90 -14.35 -20.50
C THR A 19 7.43 -14.01 -20.26
N SER A 20 7.14 -13.23 -19.22
CA SER A 20 5.81 -12.77 -18.86
C SER A 20 5.55 -11.31 -19.28
N SER A 21 6.29 -10.79 -20.26
CA SER A 21 6.18 -9.40 -20.69
C SER A 21 4.78 -8.99 -21.15
N ASP A 22 4.03 -9.93 -21.72
CA ASP A 22 2.62 -9.77 -22.14
C ASP A 22 1.62 -9.62 -20.98
N LYS A 23 2.07 -9.85 -19.74
CA LYS A 23 1.26 -9.72 -18.52
C LYS A 23 1.64 -8.52 -17.66
N ILE A 24 2.50 -7.64 -18.15
CA ILE A 24 3.00 -6.47 -17.42
C ILE A 24 2.56 -5.20 -18.12
N ASP A 25 1.62 -4.49 -17.51
CA ASP A 25 1.12 -3.22 -18.01
C ASP A 25 1.69 -2.05 -17.23
N PHE A 26 2.17 -1.03 -17.95
CA PHE A 26 2.62 0.25 -17.39
C PHE A 26 1.56 1.31 -17.69
N LEU A 27 0.69 1.57 -16.73
CA LEU A 27 -0.49 2.43 -16.92
C LEU A 27 -0.18 3.92 -16.79
N GLY A 28 1.04 4.28 -16.34
CA GLY A 28 1.43 5.66 -16.15
C GLY A 28 0.64 6.37 -15.05
N PHE A 29 0.57 7.69 -15.13
CA PHE A 29 -0.27 8.50 -14.27
C PHE A 29 -1.75 8.27 -14.62
N ARG A 30 -2.60 8.12 -13.59
CA ARG A 30 -4.03 7.84 -13.73
C ARG A 30 -4.83 8.74 -12.80
N ASP A 31 -5.85 9.41 -13.33
CA ASP A 31 -6.80 10.21 -12.55
C ASP A 31 -7.84 9.32 -11.85
N ASP A 32 -8.18 8.18 -12.47
CA ASP A 32 -9.09 7.15 -11.97
C ASP A 32 -8.36 6.08 -11.12
N ARG A 33 -7.31 6.49 -10.39
CA ARG A 33 -6.47 5.56 -9.62
C ARG A 33 -7.22 4.81 -8.53
N LEU A 34 -8.29 5.40 -7.97
CA LEU A 34 -9.07 4.76 -6.90
C LEU A 34 -9.96 3.64 -7.47
N GLU A 35 -10.61 3.88 -8.60
CA GLU A 35 -11.38 2.88 -9.33
C GLU A 35 -10.49 1.73 -9.80
N LEU A 36 -9.30 2.07 -10.30
CA LEU A 36 -8.31 1.07 -10.70
C LEU A 36 -7.82 0.26 -9.50
N LEU A 37 -7.54 0.92 -8.37
CA LEU A 37 -7.10 0.27 -7.15
C LEU A 37 -8.11 -0.77 -6.64
N GLN A 38 -9.43 -0.47 -6.74
CA GLN A 38 -10.50 -1.41 -6.36
C GLN A 38 -10.51 -2.71 -7.18
N SER A 39 -9.86 -2.73 -8.33
CA SER A 39 -9.74 -3.93 -9.18
C SER A 39 -8.53 -4.81 -8.84
N PHE A 40 -7.75 -4.46 -7.84
CA PHE A 40 -6.55 -5.19 -7.48
C PHE A 40 -6.85 -6.34 -6.50
N ASP A 41 -6.29 -7.50 -6.79
CA ASP A 41 -6.26 -8.65 -5.87
C ASP A 41 -5.16 -8.53 -4.82
N LEU A 42 -4.15 -7.70 -5.09
CA LEU A 42 -2.99 -7.47 -4.22
C LEU A 42 -2.36 -6.11 -4.50
N PHE A 43 -2.06 -5.37 -3.45
CA PHE A 43 -1.23 -4.17 -3.52
C PHE A 43 0.21 -4.48 -3.08
N VAL A 44 1.17 -4.13 -3.93
CA VAL A 44 2.59 -4.38 -3.67
C VAL A 44 3.36 -3.07 -3.69
N MET A 45 4.18 -2.85 -2.65
CA MET A 45 5.06 -1.70 -2.57
C MET A 45 6.51 -2.12 -2.33
N THR A 46 7.38 -1.75 -3.27
CA THR A 46 8.82 -2.08 -3.23
C THR A 46 9.70 -0.85 -3.05
N SER A 47 9.14 0.23 -2.52
CA SER A 47 9.85 1.46 -2.21
C SER A 47 10.96 1.22 -1.18
N THR A 48 12.02 2.00 -1.28
CA THR A 48 13.15 1.98 -0.33
C THR A 48 13.12 3.14 0.65
N LEU A 49 12.30 4.14 0.38
CA LEU A 49 12.11 5.34 1.21
C LEU A 49 10.69 5.85 1.01
N GLU A 50 9.96 6.01 2.10
CA GLU A 50 8.63 6.60 2.13
C GLU A 50 8.44 7.46 3.39
N GLY A 51 7.48 8.40 3.30
CA GLY A 51 6.86 8.95 4.51
C GLY A 51 5.69 8.04 4.93
N ILE A 52 4.47 8.58 4.96
CA ILE A 52 3.26 7.75 5.06
C ILE A 52 2.64 7.68 3.66
N PRO A 53 2.78 6.55 2.92
CA PRO A 53 2.37 6.51 1.53
C PRO A 53 0.84 6.49 1.40
N ARG A 54 0.31 7.51 0.74
CA ARG A 54 -1.13 7.67 0.56
C ARG A 54 -1.77 6.50 -0.19
N CYS A 55 -1.10 5.99 -1.22
CA CYS A 55 -1.61 4.85 -2.00
C CYS A 55 -1.72 3.57 -1.16
N LEU A 56 -0.83 3.37 -0.19
CA LEU A 56 -0.90 2.26 0.75
C LEU A 56 -2.09 2.42 1.70
N MET A 57 -2.30 3.63 2.21
CA MET A 57 -3.46 3.95 3.05
C MET A 57 -4.78 3.73 2.29
N GLU A 58 -4.84 4.15 1.02
CA GLU A 58 -5.99 3.94 0.13
C GLU A 58 -6.23 2.44 -0.09
N ALA A 59 -5.18 1.63 -0.32
CA ALA A 59 -5.29 0.18 -0.46
C ALA A 59 -5.85 -0.48 0.80
N CYS A 60 -5.32 -0.14 1.98
CA CYS A 60 -5.83 -0.64 3.26
C CYS A 60 -7.30 -0.26 3.47
N ALA A 61 -7.67 1.00 3.20
CA ALA A 61 -9.05 1.47 3.35
C ALA A 61 -10.05 0.75 2.43
N MET A 62 -9.59 0.27 1.29
CA MET A 62 -10.40 -0.49 0.31
C MET A 62 -10.41 -1.99 0.57
N GLY A 63 -9.70 -2.49 1.58
CA GLY A 63 -9.64 -3.92 1.89
C GLY A 63 -8.81 -4.72 0.88
N ILE A 64 -7.78 -4.11 0.32
CA ILE A 64 -6.88 -4.79 -0.62
C ILE A 64 -5.71 -5.36 0.18
N PRO A 65 -5.38 -6.66 0.02
CA PRO A 65 -4.23 -7.26 0.68
C PRO A 65 -2.93 -6.54 0.32
N VAL A 66 -2.05 -6.36 1.31
CA VAL A 66 -0.81 -5.60 1.15
C VAL A 66 0.42 -6.47 1.42
N ALA A 67 1.39 -6.43 0.50
CA ALA A 67 2.75 -6.90 0.74
C ALA A 67 3.77 -5.82 0.37
N ALA A 68 4.68 -5.50 1.28
CA ALA A 68 5.65 -4.43 1.10
C ALA A 68 7.00 -4.76 1.73
N TYR A 69 8.00 -3.92 1.49
CA TYR A 69 9.21 -3.93 2.30
C TYR A 69 8.99 -3.22 3.63
N ASP A 70 9.60 -3.78 4.68
CA ASP A 70 9.65 -3.18 6.01
C ASP A 70 10.64 -2.00 6.00
N ILE A 71 10.08 -0.81 5.92
CA ILE A 71 10.81 0.45 5.92
C ILE A 71 10.04 1.51 6.73
N PRO A 72 10.73 2.52 7.28
CA PRO A 72 10.08 3.63 7.96
C PRO A 72 8.98 4.27 7.11
N GLY A 73 7.82 4.50 7.73
CA GLY A 73 6.63 5.03 7.08
C GLY A 73 5.64 3.96 6.62
N ILE A 74 6.09 2.83 6.10
CA ILE A 74 5.23 1.68 5.84
C ILE A 74 4.85 0.98 7.14
N ASP A 75 5.79 0.82 8.06
CA ASP A 75 5.62 0.27 9.42
C ASP A 75 4.60 1.02 10.29
N GLN A 76 4.29 2.28 9.94
CA GLN A 76 3.24 3.05 10.60
C GLN A 76 1.82 2.67 10.16
N LEU A 77 1.67 2.11 8.96
CA LEU A 77 0.40 1.68 8.38
C LEU A 77 0.18 0.18 8.48
N ILE A 78 1.27 -0.57 8.37
CA ILE A 78 1.23 -2.04 8.31
C ILE A 78 1.99 -2.62 9.51
N THR A 79 1.28 -3.42 10.30
CA THR A 79 1.87 -4.34 11.27
C THR A 79 1.97 -5.71 10.63
N HIS A 80 3.20 -6.25 10.58
CA HIS A 80 3.46 -7.55 9.95
C HIS A 80 2.61 -8.67 10.56
N GLU A 81 1.98 -9.47 9.70
CA GLU A 81 1.06 -10.57 10.05
C GLU A 81 -0.25 -10.16 10.77
N GLU A 82 -0.47 -8.85 10.98
CA GLU A 82 -1.72 -8.34 11.57
C GLU A 82 -2.57 -7.56 10.55
N THR A 83 -1.94 -6.64 9.80
CA THR A 83 -2.62 -5.78 8.83
C THR A 83 -2.06 -5.88 7.41
N GLY A 84 -1.02 -6.70 7.21
CA GLY A 84 -0.36 -6.96 5.94
C GLY A 84 0.94 -7.73 6.14
N LEU A 85 1.70 -7.92 5.06
CA LEU A 85 2.95 -8.67 5.11
C LEU A 85 4.13 -7.78 4.77
N LEU A 86 5.11 -7.72 5.67
CA LEU A 86 6.33 -6.94 5.51
C LEU A 86 7.55 -7.85 5.38
N ALA A 87 8.28 -7.73 4.28
CA ALA A 87 9.54 -8.40 4.06
C ALA A 87 10.72 -7.46 4.32
N THR A 88 11.82 -7.97 4.81
CA THR A 88 13.05 -7.20 4.95
C THR A 88 13.43 -6.52 3.63
N LEU A 89 13.86 -5.26 3.69
CA LEU A 89 14.25 -4.48 2.52
C LEU A 89 15.24 -5.25 1.65
N GLY A 90 14.86 -5.45 0.38
CA GLY A 90 15.66 -6.16 -0.62
C GLY A 90 15.50 -7.69 -0.63
N ASP A 91 14.81 -8.27 0.34
CA ASP A 91 14.49 -9.72 0.32
C ASP A 91 13.32 -10.02 -0.63
N LYS A 92 13.67 -10.17 -1.89
CA LYS A 92 12.73 -10.47 -2.98
C LYS A 92 12.08 -11.84 -2.83
N ASN A 93 12.77 -12.80 -2.23
CA ASN A 93 12.26 -14.18 -2.11
C ASN A 93 11.14 -14.23 -1.07
N THR A 94 11.35 -13.63 0.09
CA THR A 94 10.32 -13.51 1.12
C THR A 94 9.14 -12.68 0.61
N LEU A 95 9.39 -11.54 -0.04
CA LEU A 95 8.31 -10.72 -0.61
C LEU A 95 7.48 -11.51 -1.63
N LYS A 96 8.12 -12.29 -2.51
CA LYS A 96 7.43 -13.16 -3.46
C LYS A 96 6.55 -14.20 -2.75
N SER A 97 7.07 -14.86 -1.71
CA SER A 97 6.29 -15.85 -0.95
C SER A 97 5.06 -15.23 -0.27
N TYR A 98 5.16 -13.96 0.15
CA TYR A 98 4.03 -13.20 0.70
C TYR A 98 2.97 -12.89 -0.36
N TRP A 99 3.37 -12.57 -1.60
CA TRP A 99 2.41 -12.42 -2.70
C TRP A 99 1.64 -13.71 -2.95
N GLU A 100 2.36 -14.83 -3.04
CA GLU A 100 1.74 -16.15 -3.23
C GLU A 100 0.77 -16.46 -2.07
N LYS A 101 1.17 -16.21 -0.83
CA LYS A 101 0.33 -16.44 0.34
C LYS A 101 -0.95 -15.61 0.29
N LEU A 102 -0.86 -14.30 0.00
CA LEU A 102 -2.02 -13.42 -0.05
C LEU A 102 -2.95 -13.69 -1.24
N LEU A 103 -2.43 -14.19 -2.36
CA LEU A 103 -3.23 -14.52 -3.55
C LEU A 103 -3.93 -15.88 -3.44
N PHE A 104 -3.37 -16.83 -2.68
CA PHE A 104 -3.86 -18.21 -2.66
C PHE A 104 -4.47 -18.65 -1.32
N ASP A 105 -4.29 -17.87 -0.25
CA ASP A 105 -4.93 -18.07 1.05
C ASP A 105 -5.94 -16.96 1.32
N GLU A 106 -7.13 -17.10 0.73
CA GLU A 106 -8.21 -16.10 0.81
C GLU A 106 -8.63 -15.81 2.26
N GLN A 107 -8.70 -16.83 3.12
CA GLN A 107 -9.10 -16.64 4.50
C GLN A 107 -8.07 -15.80 5.26
N TYR A 108 -6.80 -16.06 5.05
CA TYR A 108 -5.71 -15.29 5.66
C TYR A 108 -5.66 -13.86 5.13
N ALA A 109 -5.79 -13.68 3.82
CA ALA A 109 -5.82 -12.35 3.20
C ALA A 109 -7.00 -11.51 3.73
N THR A 110 -8.21 -12.10 3.81
CA THR A 110 -9.39 -11.45 4.36
C THR A 110 -9.18 -10.99 5.80
N HIS A 111 -8.63 -11.85 6.65
CA HIS A 111 -8.33 -11.49 8.04
C HIS A 111 -7.40 -10.26 8.14
N LEU A 112 -6.32 -10.24 7.35
CA LEU A 112 -5.40 -9.10 7.36
C LEU A 112 -6.05 -7.81 6.83
N THR A 113 -6.87 -7.91 5.79
CA THR A 113 -7.53 -6.73 5.19
C THR A 113 -8.59 -6.13 6.09
N GLU A 114 -9.37 -6.94 6.81
CA GLU A 114 -10.34 -6.45 7.80
C GLU A 114 -9.65 -5.67 8.91
N ASN A 115 -8.54 -6.20 9.43
CA ASN A 115 -7.74 -5.51 10.44
C ASN A 115 -7.14 -4.20 9.90
N ALA A 116 -6.60 -4.22 8.67
CA ALA A 116 -6.03 -3.04 8.02
C ALA A 116 -7.07 -1.94 7.81
N GLN A 117 -8.26 -2.30 7.34
CA GLN A 117 -9.38 -1.36 7.19
C GLN A 117 -9.76 -0.72 8.51
N GLN A 118 -9.94 -1.51 9.55
CA GLN A 118 -10.28 -1.01 10.87
C GLN A 118 -9.20 -0.07 11.42
N TYR A 119 -7.94 -0.45 11.25
CA TYR A 119 -6.80 0.35 11.69
C TYR A 119 -6.76 1.72 10.99
N VAL A 120 -6.87 1.74 9.66
CA VAL A 120 -6.83 2.99 8.88
C VAL A 120 -8.03 3.87 9.18
N GLN A 121 -9.24 3.32 9.30
CA GLN A 121 -10.44 4.08 9.66
C GLN A 121 -10.30 4.72 11.03
N THR A 122 -9.71 4.02 11.99
CA THR A 122 -9.54 4.51 13.36
C THR A 122 -8.44 5.57 13.45
N HIS A 123 -7.29 5.32 12.81
CA HIS A 123 -6.08 6.12 13.03
C HIS A 123 -5.78 7.15 11.94
N TYR A 124 -6.38 7.04 10.75
CA TYR A 124 -6.07 7.90 9.59
C TYR A 124 -7.30 8.52 8.94
N SER A 125 -8.45 8.52 9.61
CA SER A 125 -9.65 9.16 9.05
C SER A 125 -9.56 10.68 9.05
N ALA A 126 -10.14 11.31 8.02
CA ALA A 126 -10.24 12.75 7.93
C ALA A 126 -11.00 13.38 9.12
N ASN A 127 -12.03 12.69 9.62
CA ASN A 127 -12.79 13.13 10.78
C ASN A 127 -11.94 13.18 12.05
N ARG A 128 -11.10 12.15 12.29
CA ARG A 128 -10.16 12.16 13.42
C ARG A 128 -9.23 13.37 13.32
N MET A 129 -8.58 13.53 12.17
CA MET A 129 -7.66 14.65 11.93
C MET A 129 -8.34 16.01 12.16
N ALA A 130 -9.55 16.20 11.62
CA ALA A 130 -10.30 17.45 11.79
C ALA A 130 -10.61 17.73 13.26
N ASN A 131 -11.01 16.71 14.02
CA ASN A 131 -11.32 16.87 15.45
C ASN A 131 -10.04 17.19 16.26
N GLU A 132 -8.92 16.54 16.00
CA GLU A 132 -7.64 16.82 16.67
C GLU A 132 -7.17 18.27 16.42
N TYR A 133 -7.26 18.74 15.17
CA TYR A 133 -6.96 20.15 14.85
C TYR A 133 -7.93 21.11 15.54
N PHE A 134 -9.21 20.80 15.55
CA PHE A 134 -10.20 21.63 16.22
C PHE A 134 -9.94 21.76 17.72
N ASP A 135 -9.62 20.66 18.38
CA ASP A 135 -9.30 20.67 19.80
C ASP A 135 -8.00 21.44 20.09
N LEU A 136 -6.99 21.26 19.24
CA LEU A 136 -5.75 22.03 19.34
C LEU A 136 -6.01 23.55 19.20
N PHE A 137 -6.78 23.96 18.21
CA PHE A 137 -7.12 25.39 18.03
C PHE A 137 -7.91 25.95 19.20
N LYS A 138 -8.85 25.18 19.76
CA LYS A 138 -9.56 25.59 20.98
C LYS A 138 -8.61 25.84 22.15
N GLN A 139 -7.66 24.95 22.38
CA GLN A 139 -6.67 25.10 23.45
C GLN A 139 -5.82 26.37 23.27
N LEU A 140 -5.41 26.66 22.03
CA LEU A 140 -4.59 27.84 21.72
C LEU A 140 -5.36 29.15 21.82
N THR A 141 -6.66 29.14 21.63
CA THR A 141 -7.52 30.37 21.67
C THR A 141 -8.20 30.61 23.04
N SER A 142 -8.08 29.66 23.97
CA SER A 142 -8.69 29.77 25.31
C SER A 142 -7.73 30.38 26.36
N ASN A 143 -6.57 30.86 25.94
CA ASN A 143 -5.62 31.67 26.69
C ASN A 143 -5.72 33.12 26.20
#